data_ed6e134ef77bdd7c3d1b07140eee94c2
#
_entry.id   ed6e134ef77bdd7c3d1b07140eee94c2
#
_cell.length_a   1.000
_cell.length_b   1.000
_cell.length_c   1.000
_cell.angle_alpha   90.00
_cell.angle_beta   90.00
_cell.angle_gamma   90.00
#
_symmetry.space_group_name_H-M   'P 1'
#
loop_
_entity.id
_entity.type
_entity.pdbx_description
1 polymer ?
#
loop_
_entity_poly.entity_id
_entity_poly.type
_entity_poly.pdbx_seq_one_letter_code
_entity_poly.pdbx_strand_id
1 'polypeptide(L)'
;MSNHYFKPTRIIHKLMGVACFIFVITLSVSGILLMHTDSLELSKKTIGGQFLPEKYFHVAGAKRSIQSLAFISETTPSLLLTGTNHGLFRSIDLGKNWEELKQGLFSQDIRAIAVNPKNSKVIYAGTSNGIFKSEDQGENWDEWFDQSSGLTNVFINDLIVDP
;
A
#
# COMPACT_ATOMS: atom_id res chain seq x y z
N MET A 1 45.92 -39.29 41.12
CA MET A 1 44.79 -39.24 40.18
C MET A 1 44.29 -37.79 40.11
N SER A 2 44.71 -37.01 39.13
CA SER A 2 44.38 -35.59 39.02
C SER A 2 43.14 -35.40 38.14
N ASN A 3 42.14 -34.74 38.72
CA ASN A 3 40.85 -34.45 38.09
C ASN A 3 40.96 -33.51 36.89
N HIS A 4 40.88 -34.06 35.71
CA HIS A 4 40.88 -33.29 34.42
C HIS A 4 39.47 -32.90 33.92
N TYR A 5 38.42 -32.93 34.73
CA TYR A 5 37.05 -32.74 34.32
C TYR A 5 36.53 -31.30 34.33
N PHE A 6 37.31 -30.29 34.67
CA PHE A 6 36.82 -28.91 34.88
C PHE A 6 37.12 -27.92 33.77
N LYS A 7 37.82 -28.30 32.69
CA LYS A 7 38.16 -27.35 31.62
C LYS A 7 37.05 -27.02 30.64
N PRO A 8 36.14 -27.93 30.21
CA PRO A 8 35.11 -27.60 29.21
C PRO A 8 34.05 -26.64 29.74
N THR A 9 33.66 -26.72 31.03
CA THR A 9 32.62 -25.85 31.57
C THR A 9 33.00 -24.39 31.63
N ARG A 10 34.27 -24.04 31.88
CA ARG A 10 34.76 -22.65 31.86
C ARG A 10 34.78 -22.07 30.46
N ILE A 11 35.05 -22.87 29.42
CA ILE A 11 35.04 -22.41 28.01
C ILE A 11 33.61 -22.17 27.56
N ILE A 12 32.69 -23.08 27.90
CA ILE A 12 31.25 -22.95 27.57
C ILE A 12 30.67 -21.70 28.24
N HIS A 13 30.98 -21.46 29.52
CA HIS A 13 30.51 -20.30 30.24
C HIS A 13 31.02 -18.97 29.65
N LYS A 14 32.28 -18.91 29.23
CA LYS A 14 32.83 -17.76 28.51
C LYS A 14 32.19 -17.52 27.16
N LEU A 15 31.96 -18.58 26.39
CA LEU A 15 31.27 -18.51 25.07
C LEU A 15 29.82 -18.02 25.21
N MET A 16 29.09 -18.55 26.23
CA MET A 16 27.73 -18.08 26.52
C MET A 16 27.70 -16.61 26.91
N GLY A 17 28.65 -16.17 27.74
CA GLY A 17 28.78 -14.76 28.15
C GLY A 17 29.01 -13.83 26.98
N VAL A 18 29.88 -14.21 26.05
CA VAL A 18 30.13 -13.44 24.81
C VAL A 18 28.91 -13.41 23.90
N ALA A 19 28.22 -14.54 23.75
CA ALA A 19 27.00 -14.61 22.94
C ALA A 19 25.88 -13.73 23.51
N CYS A 20 25.64 -13.77 24.81
CA CYS A 20 24.69 -12.90 25.50
C CYS A 20 25.06 -11.42 25.36
N PHE A 21 26.33 -11.08 25.47
CA PHE A 21 26.81 -9.71 25.32
C PHE A 21 26.59 -9.17 23.91
N ILE A 22 26.89 -9.97 22.89
CA ILE A 22 26.60 -9.61 21.47
C ILE A 22 25.09 -9.42 21.27
N PHE A 23 24.27 -10.30 21.83
CA PHE A 23 22.81 -10.22 21.71
C PHE A 23 22.26 -8.95 22.37
N VAL A 24 22.74 -8.59 23.56
CA VAL A 24 22.33 -7.34 24.25
C VAL A 24 22.76 -6.11 23.45
N ILE A 25 23.97 -6.10 22.89
CA ILE A 25 24.42 -4.99 22.04
C ILE A 25 23.54 -4.85 20.79
N THR A 26 23.22 -5.94 20.12
CA THR A 26 22.38 -5.89 18.90
C THR A 26 20.98 -5.39 19.21
N LEU A 27 20.38 -5.81 20.34
CA LEU A 27 19.07 -5.30 20.78
C LEU A 27 19.13 -3.81 21.14
N SER A 28 20.16 -3.37 21.86
CA SER A 28 20.35 -1.96 22.21
C SER A 28 20.52 -1.07 20.99
N VAL A 29 21.37 -1.48 20.04
CA VAL A 29 21.60 -0.73 18.80
C VAL A 29 20.32 -0.68 17.95
N SER A 30 19.59 -1.78 17.83
CA SER A 30 18.32 -1.78 17.08
C SER A 30 17.25 -0.92 17.77
N GLY A 31 17.18 -0.92 19.10
CA GLY A 31 16.28 -0.05 19.85
C GLY A 31 16.60 1.43 19.67
N ILE A 32 17.87 1.81 19.75
CA ILE A 32 18.31 3.19 19.50
C ILE A 32 18.03 3.61 18.07
N LEU A 33 18.27 2.71 17.09
CA LEU A 33 17.98 2.97 15.68
C LEU A 33 16.49 3.21 15.44
N LEU A 34 15.61 2.42 16.07
CA LEU A 34 14.16 2.57 15.98
C LEU A 34 13.65 3.85 16.66
N MET A 35 14.23 4.27 17.77
CA MET A 35 13.85 5.52 18.45
C MET A 35 14.29 6.78 17.71
N HIS A 36 15.32 6.71 16.88
CA HIS A 36 15.91 7.86 16.19
C HIS A 36 15.76 7.80 14.69
N THR A 37 14.76 7.08 14.16
CA THR A 37 14.51 6.95 12.71
C THR A 37 14.36 8.29 12.03
N ASP A 38 13.69 9.24 12.66
CA ASP A 38 13.48 10.59 12.11
C ASP A 38 14.76 11.45 12.17
N SER A 39 15.53 11.35 13.26
CA SER A 39 16.78 12.09 13.43
C SER A 39 17.90 11.59 12.52
N LEU A 40 17.90 10.31 12.18
CA LEU A 40 18.88 9.67 11.30
C LEU A 40 18.45 9.69 9.83
N GLU A 41 17.30 10.32 9.52
CA GLU A 41 16.71 10.34 8.17
C GLU A 41 16.56 8.94 7.54
N LEU A 42 16.46 7.88 8.36
CA LEU A 42 16.35 6.50 7.88
C LEU A 42 15.04 6.26 7.12
N SER A 43 14.01 7.04 7.43
CA SER A 43 12.75 7.04 6.69
C SER A 43 12.88 7.59 5.26
N LYS A 44 13.93 8.38 4.99
CA LYS A 44 14.24 8.97 3.67
C LYS A 44 15.29 8.18 2.89
N LYS A 45 16.13 7.40 3.59
CA LYS A 45 17.11 6.52 2.92
C LYS A 45 16.41 5.22 2.55
N THR A 46 15.95 5.14 1.32
CA THR A 46 15.68 3.86 0.67
C THR A 46 17.00 3.08 0.69
N ILE A 47 17.03 1.96 1.39
CA ILE A 47 18.14 1.00 1.27
C ILE A 47 18.16 0.62 -0.20
N GLY A 48 19.20 1.06 -0.91
CA GLY A 48 19.34 0.81 -2.33
C GLY A 48 19.18 -0.69 -2.58
N GLY A 49 18.22 -1.02 -3.44
CA GLY A 49 17.66 -2.37 -3.59
C GLY A 49 18.53 -3.43 -4.18
N GLN A 50 19.85 -3.34 -4.02
CA GLN A 50 20.79 -4.34 -4.54
C GLN A 50 20.63 -5.73 -3.91
N PHE A 51 19.95 -5.84 -2.78
CA PHE A 51 19.81 -7.10 -2.03
C PHE A 51 18.39 -7.70 -2.02
N LEU A 52 17.39 -6.99 -2.52
CA LEU A 52 16.01 -7.48 -2.56
C LEU A 52 15.56 -7.66 -4.02
N PRO A 53 14.84 -8.74 -4.36
CA PRO A 53 14.27 -8.90 -5.69
C PRO A 53 13.37 -7.71 -6.04
N GLU A 54 13.37 -7.28 -7.30
CA GLU A 54 12.58 -6.11 -7.80
C GLU A 54 11.11 -6.15 -7.39
N LYS A 55 10.52 -7.33 -7.22
CA LYS A 55 9.14 -7.50 -6.77
C LYS A 55 8.82 -6.85 -5.43
N TYR A 56 9.82 -6.56 -4.59
CA TYR A 56 9.65 -5.89 -3.31
C TYR A 56 9.74 -4.35 -3.40
N PHE A 57 10.21 -3.81 -4.54
CA PHE A 57 10.39 -2.36 -4.72
C PHE A 57 9.13 -1.65 -5.18
N HIS A 58 8.19 -2.34 -5.80
CA HIS A 58 6.91 -1.76 -6.18
C HIS A 58 6.03 -1.35 -4.98
N VAL A 59 6.39 -1.78 -3.77
CA VAL A 59 5.64 -1.49 -2.53
C VAL A 59 6.32 -0.43 -1.66
N ALA A 60 7.64 -0.21 -1.81
CA ALA A 60 8.43 0.56 -0.84
C ALA A 60 8.48 2.08 -1.06
N GLY A 61 7.89 2.61 -2.13
CA GLY A 61 8.09 4.02 -2.52
C GLY A 61 6.95 4.99 -2.23
N ALA A 62 5.77 4.53 -1.90
CA ALA A 62 4.65 5.41 -1.57
C ALA A 62 3.84 4.79 -0.43
N LYS A 63 3.51 5.56 0.58
CA LYS A 63 2.44 5.26 1.55
C LYS A 63 1.08 5.28 0.82
N ARG A 64 0.95 4.48 -0.24
CA ARG A 64 -0.30 4.29 -0.98
C ARG A 64 -1.13 3.29 -0.19
N SER A 65 -2.17 3.77 0.46
CA SER A 65 -3.17 2.88 1.06
C SER A 65 -4.24 2.58 0.03
N ILE A 66 -4.50 1.31 -0.22
CA ILE A 66 -5.67 0.87 -0.96
C ILE A 66 -6.88 1.17 -0.09
N GLN A 67 -7.82 1.94 -0.61
CA GLN A 67 -9.06 2.31 0.08
C GLN A 67 -10.26 1.56 -0.49
N SER A 68 -10.22 1.26 -1.79
CA SER A 68 -11.28 0.52 -2.47
C SER A 68 -10.72 -0.38 -3.56
N LEU A 69 -11.43 -1.47 -3.83
CA LEU A 69 -11.10 -2.44 -4.88
C LEU A 69 -12.38 -2.86 -5.59
N ALA A 70 -12.39 -2.82 -6.92
CA ALA A 70 -13.46 -3.34 -7.74
C ALA A 70 -12.93 -4.33 -8.77
N PHE A 71 -13.61 -5.46 -8.93
CA PHE A 71 -13.29 -6.47 -9.93
C PHE A 71 -14.45 -6.61 -10.91
N ILE A 72 -14.17 -6.50 -12.21
CA ILE A 72 -15.12 -6.62 -13.29
C ILE A 72 -14.72 -7.84 -14.12
N SER A 73 -15.45 -8.93 -13.95
CA SER A 73 -15.21 -10.19 -14.67
C SER A 73 -15.88 -10.26 -16.04
N GLU A 74 -16.87 -9.42 -16.29
CA GLU A 74 -17.68 -9.43 -17.53
C GLU A 74 -16.95 -8.83 -18.74
N THR A 75 -15.81 -8.20 -18.49
CA THR A 75 -14.96 -7.64 -19.55
C THR A 75 -13.90 -8.63 -19.99
N THR A 76 -13.50 -8.58 -21.27
CA THR A 76 -12.38 -9.33 -21.82
C THR A 76 -11.33 -8.35 -22.34
N PRO A 77 -10.19 -8.20 -21.65
CA PRO A 77 -9.76 -8.88 -20.42
C PRO A 77 -10.52 -8.42 -19.16
N SER A 78 -10.51 -9.27 -18.11
CA SER A 78 -11.08 -8.89 -16.82
C SER A 78 -10.36 -7.66 -16.26
N LEU A 79 -11.12 -6.75 -15.68
CA LEU A 79 -10.65 -5.46 -15.23
C LEU A 79 -10.58 -5.43 -13.69
N LEU A 80 -9.46 -5.00 -13.17
CA LEU A 80 -9.26 -4.75 -11.74
C LEU A 80 -9.00 -3.25 -11.54
N LEU A 81 -9.79 -2.62 -10.67
CA LEU A 81 -9.66 -1.21 -10.33
C LEU A 81 -9.29 -1.08 -8.85
N THR A 82 -8.37 -0.21 -8.52
CA THR A 82 -8.04 0.11 -7.14
C THR A 82 -7.98 1.62 -6.91
N GLY A 83 -8.75 2.07 -5.93
CA GLY A 83 -8.71 3.43 -5.41
C GLY A 83 -7.72 3.53 -4.27
N THR A 84 -6.90 4.54 -4.31
CA THR A 84 -5.88 4.84 -3.30
C THR A 84 -5.95 6.30 -2.86
N ASN A 85 -5.19 6.66 -1.85
CA ASN A 85 -4.99 8.05 -1.45
C ASN A 85 -4.08 8.86 -2.41
N HIS A 86 -3.66 8.27 -3.54
CA HIS A 86 -2.79 8.90 -4.55
C HIS A 86 -3.28 8.68 -5.99
N GLY A 87 -4.52 8.30 -6.18
CA GLY A 87 -5.14 8.12 -7.47
C GLY A 87 -5.87 6.80 -7.65
N LEU A 88 -6.43 6.64 -8.83
CA LEU A 88 -7.12 5.46 -9.30
C LEU A 88 -6.21 4.68 -10.25
N PHE A 89 -6.14 3.38 -10.06
CA PHE A 89 -5.31 2.50 -10.87
C PHE A 89 -6.14 1.38 -11.47
N ARG A 90 -5.77 0.99 -12.68
CA ARG A 90 -6.38 -0.11 -13.44
C ARG A 90 -5.36 -1.20 -13.72
N SER A 91 -5.78 -2.45 -13.65
CA SER A 91 -5.03 -3.60 -14.17
C SER A 91 -5.93 -4.45 -15.06
N ILE A 92 -5.39 -4.87 -16.18
CA ILE A 92 -6.03 -5.78 -17.15
C ILE A 92 -5.40 -7.18 -17.16
N ASP A 93 -4.44 -7.42 -16.28
CA ASP A 93 -3.66 -8.65 -16.18
C ASP A 93 -3.68 -9.28 -14.79
N LEU A 94 -4.79 -9.09 -14.07
CA LEU A 94 -5.04 -9.62 -12.73
C LEU A 94 -4.03 -9.09 -11.69
N GLY A 95 -3.67 -7.81 -11.80
CA GLY A 95 -2.84 -7.12 -10.81
C GLY A 95 -1.33 -7.25 -11.02
N LYS A 96 -0.87 -7.79 -12.15
CA LYS A 96 0.56 -7.88 -12.46
C LYS A 96 1.14 -6.52 -12.84
N ASN A 97 0.41 -5.76 -13.67
CA ASN A 97 0.76 -4.41 -14.06
C ASN A 97 -0.41 -3.46 -13.76
N TRP A 98 -0.08 -2.22 -13.38
CA TRP A 98 -1.05 -1.21 -13.02
C TRP A 98 -0.81 0.06 -13.83
N GLU A 99 -1.89 0.61 -14.36
CA GLU A 99 -1.94 1.87 -15.07
C GLU A 99 -2.72 2.88 -14.25
N GLU A 100 -2.20 4.10 -14.13
CA GLU A 100 -2.89 5.18 -13.43
C GLU A 100 -3.89 5.88 -14.33
N LEU A 101 -5.14 5.99 -13.90
CA LEU A 101 -6.23 6.65 -14.60
C LEU A 101 -6.32 8.10 -14.12
N LYS A 102 -6.04 9.06 -15.03
CA LYS A 102 -5.98 10.50 -14.71
C LYS A 102 -6.95 11.37 -15.48
N GLN A 103 -7.46 10.88 -16.61
CA GLN A 103 -8.20 11.70 -17.56
C GLN A 103 -9.54 12.15 -16.95
N GLY A 104 -9.67 13.44 -16.64
CA GLY A 104 -10.87 14.02 -16.03
C GLY A 104 -11.03 13.78 -14.53
N LEU A 105 -10.15 12.99 -13.90
CA LEU A 105 -10.19 12.69 -12.48
C LEU A 105 -9.29 13.67 -11.70
N PHE A 106 -9.87 14.75 -11.20
CA PHE A 106 -9.10 15.81 -10.52
C PHE A 106 -8.77 15.49 -9.06
N SER A 107 -9.43 14.50 -8.45
CA SER A 107 -9.16 14.08 -7.08
C SER A 107 -8.18 12.92 -7.04
N GLN A 108 -7.21 13.00 -6.14
CA GLN A 108 -6.24 11.91 -5.92
C GLN A 108 -6.68 10.94 -4.80
N ASP A 109 -7.57 11.37 -3.89
CA ASP A 109 -8.03 10.55 -2.77
C ASP A 109 -9.31 9.78 -3.16
N ILE A 110 -9.13 8.57 -3.69
CA ILE A 110 -10.22 7.71 -4.17
C ILE A 110 -10.60 6.73 -3.08
N ARG A 111 -11.77 6.94 -2.48
CA ARG A 111 -12.24 6.22 -1.28
C ARG A 111 -13.19 5.07 -1.60
N ALA A 112 -14.00 5.23 -2.63
CA ALA A 112 -14.99 4.24 -3.03
C ALA A 112 -15.00 4.06 -4.55
N ILE A 113 -15.23 2.85 -5.00
CA ILE A 113 -15.45 2.52 -6.41
C ILE A 113 -16.72 1.66 -6.49
N ALA A 114 -17.66 2.06 -7.32
CA ALA A 114 -18.86 1.28 -7.59
C ALA A 114 -19.04 1.08 -9.10
N VAL A 115 -19.33 -0.14 -9.52
CA VAL A 115 -19.59 -0.50 -10.91
C VAL A 115 -21.08 -0.68 -11.09
N ASN A 116 -21.61 -0.17 -12.20
CA ASN A 116 -23.02 -0.37 -12.50
C ASN A 116 -23.26 -1.85 -12.89
N PRO A 117 -24.13 -2.57 -12.15
CA PRO A 117 -24.36 -4.00 -12.40
C PRO A 117 -25.06 -4.30 -13.73
N LYS A 118 -25.77 -3.31 -14.32
CA LYS A 118 -26.41 -3.47 -15.63
C LYS A 118 -25.53 -3.07 -16.79
N ASN A 119 -24.47 -2.32 -16.52
CA ASN A 119 -23.52 -1.87 -17.55
C ASN A 119 -22.13 -1.68 -16.94
N SER A 120 -21.28 -2.68 -17.07
CA SER A 120 -19.92 -2.69 -16.53
C SER A 120 -18.97 -1.62 -17.11
N LYS A 121 -19.41 -0.88 -18.16
CA LYS A 121 -18.68 0.29 -18.66
C LYS A 121 -18.85 1.50 -17.76
N VAL A 122 -19.98 1.56 -17.02
CA VAL A 122 -20.28 2.69 -16.14
C VAL A 122 -19.72 2.44 -14.77
N ILE A 123 -18.82 3.31 -14.33
CA ILE A 123 -18.09 3.22 -13.08
C ILE A 123 -18.22 4.55 -12.34
N TYR A 124 -18.37 4.50 -11.04
CA TYR A 124 -18.41 5.66 -10.15
C TYR A 124 -17.21 5.61 -9.20
N ALA A 125 -16.58 6.75 -9.00
CA ALA A 125 -15.51 6.95 -8.03
C ALA A 125 -15.91 8.00 -6.99
N GLY A 126 -16.00 7.58 -5.74
CA GLY A 126 -16.21 8.46 -4.59
C GLY A 126 -14.86 8.96 -4.09
N THR A 127 -14.76 10.28 -3.94
CA THR A 127 -13.51 10.94 -3.61
C THR A 127 -13.69 11.90 -2.42
N SER A 128 -12.60 12.54 -2.02
CA SER A 128 -12.65 13.65 -1.06
C SER A 128 -13.28 14.92 -1.63
N ASN A 129 -13.52 15.00 -2.95
CA ASN A 129 -14.00 16.21 -3.64
C ASN A 129 -15.35 16.02 -4.33
N GLY A 130 -15.96 14.85 -4.21
CA GLY A 130 -17.23 14.54 -4.85
C GLY A 130 -17.26 13.16 -5.49
N ILE A 131 -18.21 12.96 -6.38
CA ILE A 131 -18.38 11.71 -7.14
C ILE A 131 -18.07 11.98 -8.60
N PHE A 132 -17.20 11.15 -9.15
CA PHE A 132 -16.88 11.11 -10.57
C PHE A 132 -17.53 9.90 -11.21
N LYS A 133 -17.93 10.05 -12.48
CA LYS A 133 -18.54 9.00 -13.29
C LYS A 133 -17.71 8.78 -14.54
N SER A 134 -17.47 7.53 -14.89
CA SER A 134 -16.96 7.12 -16.19
C SER A 134 -18.02 6.29 -16.91
N GLU A 135 -18.09 6.41 -18.24
CA GLU A 135 -18.95 5.61 -19.11
C GLU A 135 -18.15 4.68 -20.04
N ASP A 136 -16.83 4.68 -19.92
CA ASP A 136 -15.88 3.99 -20.80
C ASP A 136 -14.85 3.13 -20.04
N GLN A 137 -15.26 2.50 -18.93
CA GLN A 137 -14.40 1.64 -18.10
C GLN A 137 -13.22 2.37 -17.43
N GLY A 138 -13.39 3.67 -17.14
CA GLY A 138 -12.41 4.48 -16.44
C GLY A 138 -11.40 5.18 -17.32
N GLU A 139 -11.55 5.16 -18.65
CA GLU A 139 -10.68 5.92 -19.55
C GLU A 139 -10.85 7.42 -19.37
N ASN A 140 -12.11 7.90 -19.31
CA ASN A 140 -12.45 9.29 -19.08
C ASN A 140 -13.41 9.41 -17.90
N TRP A 141 -13.25 10.48 -17.12
CA TRP A 141 -14.05 10.76 -15.95
C TRP A 141 -14.64 12.14 -16.02
N ASP A 142 -15.93 12.23 -15.72
CA ASP A 142 -16.67 13.48 -15.59
C ASP A 142 -17.09 13.65 -14.11
N GLU A 143 -17.01 14.89 -13.62
CA GLU A 143 -17.55 15.23 -12.31
C GLU A 143 -19.08 15.13 -12.33
N TRP A 144 -19.63 14.23 -11.53
CA TRP A 144 -21.06 13.92 -11.55
C TRP A 144 -21.80 14.58 -10.40
N PHE A 145 -21.21 14.55 -9.22
CA PHE A 145 -21.74 15.21 -8.02
C PHE A 145 -20.64 15.90 -7.24
N ASP A 146 -20.83 17.18 -7.00
CA ASP A 146 -19.97 18.06 -6.24
C ASP A 146 -20.76 18.84 -5.17
N GLN A 147 -20.12 19.82 -4.55
CA GLN A 147 -20.76 20.72 -3.59
C GLN A 147 -21.89 21.56 -4.22
N SER A 148 -21.82 21.88 -5.50
CA SER A 148 -22.86 22.64 -6.23
C SER A 148 -24.14 21.85 -6.45
N SER A 149 -24.04 20.53 -6.45
CA SER A 149 -25.18 19.60 -6.62
C SER A 149 -26.00 19.38 -5.36
N GLY A 150 -25.71 20.12 -4.27
CA GLY A 150 -26.46 20.07 -3.02
C GLY A 150 -25.91 19.09 -1.97
N LEU A 151 -24.76 18.48 -2.22
CA LEU A 151 -24.04 17.73 -1.18
C LEU A 151 -23.48 18.70 -0.15
N THR A 152 -23.90 18.56 1.10
CA THR A 152 -23.39 19.38 2.21
C THR A 152 -21.99 18.97 2.64
N ASN A 153 -21.59 17.74 2.31
CA ASN A 153 -20.27 17.20 2.54
C ASN A 153 -19.85 16.39 1.30
N VAL A 154 -18.74 16.81 0.69
CA VAL A 154 -18.20 16.18 -0.53
C VAL A 154 -17.32 14.97 -0.26
N PHE A 155 -17.05 14.63 1.00
CA PHE A 155 -16.30 13.44 1.36
C PHE A 155 -17.15 12.18 1.18
N ILE A 156 -16.87 11.42 0.14
CA ILE A 156 -17.58 10.18 -0.18
C ILE A 156 -16.75 9.01 0.36
N ASN A 157 -17.27 8.33 1.38
CA ASN A 157 -16.56 7.20 1.98
C ASN A 157 -17.00 5.85 1.42
N ASP A 158 -18.22 5.77 0.87
CA ASP A 158 -18.77 4.55 0.30
C ASP A 158 -19.77 4.87 -0.81
N LEU A 159 -19.89 3.98 -1.80
CA LEU A 159 -20.79 4.06 -2.94
C LEU A 159 -21.40 2.69 -3.22
N ILE A 160 -22.70 2.69 -3.45
CA ILE A 160 -23.44 1.54 -3.92
C ILE A 160 -24.31 1.93 -5.11
N VAL A 161 -24.36 1.08 -6.13
CA VAL A 161 -25.28 1.22 -7.26
C VAL A 161 -26.34 0.14 -7.11
N ASP A 162 -27.60 0.59 -7.05
CA ASP A 162 -28.74 -0.32 -6.96
C ASP A 162 -28.95 -1.06 -8.29
N PRO A 163 -29.14 -2.40 -8.30
CA PRO A 163 -29.27 -3.24 -9.47
C PRO A 163 -30.57 -3.03 -10.28
#